data_6c69a8e1e22e87b07ebe4764e6445432
#
_entry.id   6c69a8e1e22e87b07ebe4764e6445432
#
_cell.length_a   1.000
_cell.length_b   1.000
_cell.length_c   1.000
_cell.angle_alpha   90.00
_cell.angle_beta   90.00
_cell.angle_gamma   90.00
#
_symmetry.space_group_name_H-M   'P 1'
#
loop_
_entity.id
_entity.type
_entity.pdbx_description
1 polymer ?
#
loop_
_entity_poly.entity_id
_entity_poly.type
_entity_poly.pdbx_seq_one_letter_code
_entity_poly.pdbx_strand_id
1 'polypeptide(L)'
;GMVPGFVAGHYTLDQCVIQLEPLLKGTDITWLPRSVTALDANAKRVTLDDGSALDFDWLSVNTGPVQDRKKTGALLPGAREHGLFVRPIESFGALWPQVLAMAHTQPLRLAVIGGGAAGIELCMAVRHRLPKASVTLINGSSELAANYPERVRQRVSQALKARGIVVLLERASHIQAGEVTLESGATLACDMPLIATSAQAPAWLQSSGLALDEQGFIAVDAFQRSPSHDRIFAAGDVSTRMDQPLPRSGVYAVRAGPALLTNLTAVLAGVPPVPHLPPKNTLNLLSCGDHYAIATWGDYSAQGRWVWWLKDWIDRGFIKRYSRP
;
A
#
# COMPACT_ATOMS: atom_id res chain seq x y z
N GLY A 1 2.97 -6.88 0.00
CA GLY A 1 2.84 -7.89 -1.07
C GLY A 1 1.87 -9.02 -0.73
N MET A 2 1.76 -9.42 0.54
CA MET A 2 1.01 -10.63 0.96
C MET A 2 -0.50 -10.42 1.19
N VAL A 3 -0.99 -9.19 1.29
CA VAL A 3 -2.43 -8.91 1.55
C VAL A 3 -3.37 -9.60 0.55
N PRO A 4 -3.12 -9.61 -0.77
CA PRO A 4 -3.95 -10.36 -1.70
C PRO A 4 -3.98 -11.87 -1.41
N GLY A 5 -2.86 -12.44 -1.00
CA GLY A 5 -2.77 -13.84 -0.58
C GLY A 5 -3.53 -14.15 0.71
N PHE A 6 -3.52 -13.23 1.68
CA PHE A 6 -4.35 -13.31 2.88
C PHE A 6 -5.85 -13.28 2.53
N VAL A 7 -6.27 -12.36 1.68
CA VAL A 7 -7.66 -12.26 1.22
C VAL A 7 -8.08 -13.52 0.48
N ALA A 8 -7.21 -14.07 -0.38
CA ALA A 8 -7.44 -15.32 -1.10
C ALA A 8 -7.45 -16.57 -0.20
N GLY A 9 -6.94 -16.46 1.03
CA GLY A 9 -6.87 -17.58 1.98
C GLY A 9 -5.60 -18.44 1.86
N HIS A 10 -4.56 -17.96 1.15
CA HIS A 10 -3.27 -18.64 1.04
C HIS A 10 -2.39 -18.42 2.28
N TYR A 11 -2.64 -17.34 3.02
CA TYR A 11 -1.92 -16.98 4.24
C TYR A 11 -2.88 -16.64 5.36
N THR A 12 -2.48 -16.89 6.60
CA THR A 12 -3.11 -16.28 7.78
C THR A 12 -2.60 -14.84 7.95
N LEU A 13 -3.29 -14.03 8.72
CA LEU A 13 -2.85 -12.65 8.99
C LEU A 13 -1.46 -12.64 9.64
N ASP A 14 -1.20 -13.51 10.61
CA ASP A 14 0.08 -13.62 11.32
C ASP A 14 1.24 -13.94 10.38
N GLN A 15 1.00 -14.72 9.31
CA GLN A 15 2.01 -15.02 8.29
C GLN A 15 2.34 -13.81 7.40
N CYS A 16 1.54 -12.74 7.46
CA CYS A 16 1.72 -11.51 6.69
C CYS A 16 2.33 -10.37 7.51
N VAL A 17 2.56 -10.58 8.80
CA VAL A 17 3.00 -9.54 9.75
C VAL A 17 4.40 -9.82 10.25
N ILE A 18 5.24 -8.78 10.31
CA ILE A 18 6.51 -8.79 11.00
C ILE A 18 6.28 -8.17 12.37
N GLN A 19 6.41 -8.97 13.44
CA GLN A 19 6.29 -8.49 14.81
C GLN A 19 7.56 -7.73 15.18
N LEU A 20 7.44 -6.41 15.44
CA LEU A 20 8.61 -5.57 15.74
C LEU A 20 9.16 -5.79 17.15
N GLU A 21 8.29 -5.95 18.12
CA GLU A 21 8.70 -6.12 19.52
C GLU A 21 9.68 -7.28 19.76
N PRO A 22 9.46 -8.51 19.20
CA PRO A 22 10.43 -9.59 19.31
C PRO A 22 11.77 -9.29 18.65
N LEU A 23 11.80 -8.47 17.58
CA LEU A 23 13.03 -8.08 16.91
C LEU A 23 13.91 -7.18 17.75
N LEU A 24 13.31 -6.42 18.66
CA LEU A 24 13.98 -5.45 19.52
C LEU A 24 14.50 -6.06 20.82
N LYS A 25 14.11 -7.30 21.14
CA LYS A 25 14.59 -8.00 22.35
C LYS A 25 16.12 -8.10 22.38
N GLY A 26 16.71 -7.64 23.49
CA GLY A 26 18.17 -7.63 23.68
C GLY A 26 18.90 -6.53 22.90
N THR A 27 18.18 -5.50 22.47
CA THR A 27 18.76 -4.26 21.93
C THR A 27 18.42 -3.10 22.86
N ASP A 28 19.14 -1.98 22.73
CA ASP A 28 18.88 -0.73 23.48
C ASP A 28 17.78 0.13 22.81
N ILE A 29 16.95 -0.47 21.93
CA ILE A 29 15.90 0.24 21.20
C ILE A 29 14.62 0.24 22.03
N THR A 30 14.10 1.42 22.33
CA THR A 30 12.79 1.59 22.98
C THR A 30 11.67 1.51 21.94
N TRP A 31 10.78 0.54 22.13
CA TRP A 31 9.56 0.42 21.32
C TRP A 31 8.42 1.22 21.95
N LEU A 32 7.87 2.17 21.18
CA LEU A 32 6.68 2.93 21.58
C LEU A 32 5.53 2.57 20.64
N PRO A 33 4.54 1.80 21.11
CA PRO A 33 3.37 1.41 20.30
C PRO A 33 2.36 2.56 20.19
N ARG A 34 2.79 3.66 19.57
CA ARG A 34 2.07 4.92 19.42
C ARG A 34 2.12 5.40 17.97
N SER A 35 1.14 6.21 17.60
CA SER A 35 1.11 6.87 16.29
C SER A 35 1.62 8.30 16.37
N VAL A 36 2.38 8.71 15.36
CA VAL A 36 2.79 10.13 15.22
C VAL A 36 1.60 10.93 14.71
N THR A 37 1.29 12.02 15.40
CA THR A 37 0.19 12.94 15.08
C THR A 37 0.67 14.32 14.61
N ALA A 38 1.91 14.71 14.96
CA ALA A 38 2.55 15.92 14.48
C ALA A 38 4.08 15.80 14.47
N LEU A 39 4.71 16.62 13.65
CA LEU A 39 6.15 16.84 13.60
C LEU A 39 6.41 18.34 13.50
N ASP A 40 7.27 18.87 14.36
CA ASP A 40 7.92 20.17 14.19
C ASP A 40 9.40 19.93 13.89
N ALA A 41 9.76 20.05 12.62
CA ALA A 41 11.12 19.78 12.16
C ALA A 41 12.14 20.83 12.67
N ASN A 42 11.68 22.09 12.86
CA ASN A 42 12.52 23.17 13.38
C ASN A 42 12.80 22.99 14.88
N ALA A 43 11.77 22.65 15.66
CA ALA A 43 11.92 22.35 17.07
C ALA A 43 12.51 20.96 17.34
N LYS A 44 12.69 20.12 16.31
CA LYS A 44 13.14 18.72 16.40
C LYS A 44 12.27 17.90 17.35
N ARG A 45 10.96 18.00 17.20
CA ARG A 45 9.98 17.40 18.10
C ARG A 45 8.91 16.65 17.35
N VAL A 46 8.63 15.42 17.80
CA VAL A 46 7.53 14.57 17.33
C VAL A 46 6.47 14.50 18.43
N THR A 47 5.19 14.66 18.05
CA THR A 47 4.04 14.47 18.96
C THR A 47 3.36 13.16 18.67
N LEU A 48 2.99 12.42 19.71
CA LEU A 48 2.31 11.13 19.63
C LEU A 48 0.81 11.27 19.89
N ASP A 49 0.07 10.19 19.65
CA ASP A 49 -1.40 10.14 19.76
C ASP A 49 -1.93 10.24 21.20
N ASP A 50 -1.09 10.03 22.21
CA ASP A 50 -1.40 10.24 23.63
C ASP A 50 -1.08 11.66 24.10
N GLY A 51 -0.64 12.55 23.21
CA GLY A 51 -0.25 13.93 23.50
C GLY A 51 1.19 14.07 24.01
N SER A 52 1.91 12.98 24.27
CA SER A 52 3.33 13.04 24.63
C SER A 52 4.18 13.52 23.44
N ALA A 53 5.33 14.09 23.75
CA ALA A 53 6.27 14.57 22.75
C ALA A 53 7.67 13.99 22.96
N LEU A 54 8.37 13.75 21.85
CA LEU A 54 9.75 13.26 21.83
C LEU A 54 10.62 14.26 21.08
N ASP A 55 11.69 14.72 21.73
CA ASP A 55 12.75 15.47 21.06
C ASP A 55 13.72 14.48 20.41
N PHE A 56 14.31 14.87 19.28
CA PHE A 56 15.26 14.03 18.57
C PHE A 56 16.49 14.80 18.08
N ASP A 57 17.62 14.12 18.03
CA ASP A 57 18.81 14.61 17.34
C ASP A 57 18.80 14.26 15.85
N TRP A 58 18.33 13.05 15.53
CA TRP A 58 18.17 12.53 14.19
C TRP A 58 16.82 11.85 14.06
N LEU A 59 16.17 12.02 12.91
CA LEU A 59 14.88 11.42 12.63
C LEU A 59 14.90 10.65 11.31
N SER A 60 14.37 9.43 11.33
CA SER A 60 14.08 8.66 10.14
C SER A 60 12.59 8.41 10.03
N VAL A 61 11.97 8.88 8.94
CA VAL A 61 10.53 8.74 8.70
C VAL A 61 10.30 7.67 7.64
N ASN A 62 9.59 6.59 8.01
CA ASN A 62 9.17 5.57 7.08
C ASN A 62 7.78 4.98 7.38
N THR A 63 6.88 5.84 7.83
CA THR A 63 5.51 5.53 8.22
C THR A 63 4.62 5.06 7.05
N GLY A 64 5.09 5.20 5.81
CA GLY A 64 4.31 4.90 4.62
C GLY A 64 3.18 5.91 4.36
N PRO A 65 2.34 5.65 3.36
CA PRO A 65 1.21 6.49 3.01
C PRO A 65 -0.04 6.03 3.76
N VAL A 66 -1.04 6.89 3.81
CA VAL A 66 -2.34 6.62 4.44
C VAL A 66 -3.47 6.58 3.41
N GLN A 67 -4.60 5.99 3.76
CA GLN A 67 -5.90 6.30 3.17
C GLN A 67 -6.63 7.26 4.10
N ASP A 68 -6.59 8.55 3.78
CA ASP A 68 -7.30 9.57 4.56
C ASP A 68 -8.80 9.41 4.32
N ARG A 69 -9.49 8.89 5.35
CA ARG A 69 -10.95 8.66 5.28
C ARG A 69 -11.74 9.95 5.11
N LYS A 70 -11.25 11.09 5.63
CA LYS A 70 -11.92 12.39 5.47
C LYS A 70 -11.81 12.88 4.03
N LYS A 71 -10.60 12.88 3.47
CA LYS A 71 -10.36 13.26 2.07
C LYS A 71 -11.08 12.29 1.12
N THR A 72 -11.01 10.99 1.37
CA THR A 72 -11.73 10.00 0.56
C THR A 72 -13.23 10.20 0.64
N GLY A 73 -13.81 10.44 1.82
CA GLY A 73 -15.23 10.73 1.99
C GLY A 73 -15.69 12.04 1.36
N ALA A 74 -14.79 13.03 1.25
CA ALA A 74 -15.09 14.27 0.51
C ALA A 74 -15.12 14.04 -1.02
N LEU A 75 -14.27 13.16 -1.54
CA LEU A 75 -14.20 12.82 -2.97
C LEU A 75 -15.20 11.73 -3.37
N LEU A 76 -15.61 10.89 -2.44
CA LEU A 76 -16.55 9.79 -2.60
C LEU A 76 -17.48 9.74 -1.38
N PRO A 77 -18.51 10.58 -1.37
CA PRO A 77 -19.51 10.64 -0.29
C PRO A 77 -20.08 9.26 0.03
N GLY A 78 -20.28 8.97 1.31
CA GLY A 78 -20.73 7.67 1.82
C GLY A 78 -19.64 6.60 1.95
N ALA A 79 -18.42 6.85 1.46
CA ALA A 79 -17.33 5.88 1.56
C ALA A 79 -16.93 5.60 3.03
N ARG A 80 -17.06 6.58 3.93
CA ARG A 80 -16.71 6.42 5.34
C ARG A 80 -17.69 5.54 6.08
N GLU A 81 -18.95 5.64 5.76
CA GLU A 81 -20.09 5.01 6.42
C GLU A 81 -20.31 3.59 5.91
N HIS A 82 -20.10 3.36 4.61
CA HIS A 82 -20.49 2.13 3.91
C HIS A 82 -19.31 1.38 3.29
N GLY A 83 -18.11 1.99 3.19
CA GLY A 83 -16.96 1.39 2.54
C GLY A 83 -16.01 0.67 3.52
N LEU A 84 -15.49 -0.49 3.12
CA LEU A 84 -14.39 -1.15 3.80
C LEU A 84 -13.06 -0.69 3.22
N PHE A 85 -12.32 0.11 3.97
CA PHE A 85 -11.01 0.61 3.58
C PHE A 85 -9.95 -0.47 3.70
N VAL A 86 -9.09 -0.60 2.67
CA VAL A 86 -7.98 -1.57 2.65
C VAL A 86 -6.81 -1.12 3.53
N ARG A 87 -6.76 0.17 3.87
CA ARG A 87 -5.77 0.75 4.79
C ARG A 87 -6.47 1.47 5.96
N PRO A 88 -5.94 1.41 7.19
CA PRO A 88 -4.76 0.61 7.59
C PRO A 88 -5.01 -0.90 7.47
N ILE A 89 -3.94 -1.64 7.14
CA ILE A 89 -4.03 -3.09 6.84
C ILE A 89 -4.50 -3.88 8.06
N GLU A 90 -4.15 -3.45 9.27
CA GLU A 90 -4.55 -4.05 10.53
C GLU A 90 -6.08 -4.03 10.71
N SER A 91 -6.69 -2.86 10.47
CA SER A 91 -8.15 -2.71 10.53
C SER A 91 -8.85 -3.54 9.47
N PHE A 92 -8.32 -3.54 8.24
CA PHE A 92 -8.84 -4.38 7.16
C PHE A 92 -8.74 -5.87 7.51
N GLY A 93 -7.58 -6.31 8.02
CA GLY A 93 -7.37 -7.69 8.44
C GLY A 93 -8.30 -8.16 9.54
N ALA A 94 -8.64 -7.28 10.49
CA ALA A 94 -9.59 -7.55 11.56
C ALA A 94 -11.06 -7.63 11.08
N LEU A 95 -11.40 -6.86 10.03
CA LEU A 95 -12.77 -6.82 9.49
C LEU A 95 -13.02 -7.86 8.38
N TRP A 96 -11.99 -8.29 7.66
CA TRP A 96 -12.14 -9.25 6.58
C TRP A 96 -12.84 -10.57 6.98
N PRO A 97 -12.58 -11.19 8.15
CA PRO A 97 -13.33 -12.36 8.62
C PRO A 97 -14.84 -12.13 8.73
N GLN A 98 -15.30 -10.91 9.04
CA GLN A 98 -16.72 -10.58 9.10
C GLN A 98 -17.36 -10.60 7.71
N VAL A 99 -16.64 -10.11 6.69
CA VAL A 99 -17.10 -10.22 5.29
C VAL A 99 -17.22 -11.68 4.87
N LEU A 100 -16.27 -12.53 5.27
CA LEU A 100 -16.35 -13.97 5.01
C LEU A 100 -17.57 -14.60 5.72
N ALA A 101 -17.86 -14.22 6.95
CA ALA A 101 -19.04 -14.71 7.68
C ALA A 101 -20.35 -14.29 6.99
N MET A 102 -20.46 -13.05 6.51
CA MET A 102 -21.60 -12.59 5.72
C MET A 102 -21.77 -13.42 4.43
N ALA A 103 -20.66 -13.73 3.75
CA ALA A 103 -20.66 -14.50 2.50
C ALA A 103 -21.08 -15.97 2.70
N HIS A 104 -21.04 -16.50 3.93
CA HIS A 104 -21.57 -17.83 4.27
C HIS A 104 -23.10 -17.87 4.33
N THR A 105 -23.73 -16.74 4.65
CA THR A 105 -25.19 -16.66 4.78
C THR A 105 -25.88 -16.37 3.44
N GLN A 106 -25.23 -15.60 2.58
CA GLN A 106 -25.76 -15.23 1.24
C GLN A 106 -24.65 -14.88 0.26
N PRO A 107 -24.88 -15.08 -1.05
CA PRO A 107 -23.96 -14.55 -2.07
C PRO A 107 -23.86 -13.03 -1.98
N LEU A 108 -22.64 -12.50 -1.90
CA LEU A 108 -22.40 -11.06 -1.81
C LEU A 108 -22.11 -10.44 -3.18
N ARG A 109 -22.51 -9.18 -3.33
CA ARG A 109 -22.10 -8.29 -4.42
C ARG A 109 -21.02 -7.36 -3.90
N LEU A 110 -19.79 -7.55 -4.36
CA LEU A 110 -18.65 -6.74 -3.92
C LEU A 110 -18.18 -5.83 -5.07
N ALA A 111 -17.89 -4.59 -4.74
CA ALA A 111 -17.24 -3.66 -5.65
C ALA A 111 -15.88 -3.26 -5.09
N VAL A 112 -14.81 -3.40 -5.86
CA VAL A 112 -13.50 -2.86 -5.52
C VAL A 112 -13.33 -1.53 -6.25
N ILE A 113 -13.18 -0.45 -5.49
CA ILE A 113 -13.05 0.90 -6.01
C ILE A 113 -11.58 1.29 -6.03
N GLY A 114 -10.99 1.36 -7.24
CA GLY A 114 -9.58 1.66 -7.47
C GLY A 114 -8.91 0.63 -8.36
N GLY A 115 -8.57 1.00 -9.59
CA GLY A 115 -7.97 0.13 -10.64
C GLY A 115 -6.44 0.08 -10.65
N GLY A 116 -5.78 0.47 -9.55
CA GLY A 116 -4.35 0.27 -9.37
C GLY A 116 -4.00 -1.20 -9.07
N ALA A 117 -2.69 -1.51 -8.95
CA ALA A 117 -2.20 -2.86 -8.67
C ALA A 117 -2.92 -3.53 -7.49
N ALA A 118 -3.06 -2.81 -6.37
CA ALA A 118 -3.71 -3.33 -5.17
C ALA A 118 -5.19 -3.70 -5.41
N GLY A 119 -5.96 -2.86 -6.11
CA GLY A 119 -7.36 -3.14 -6.41
C GLY A 119 -7.53 -4.30 -7.38
N ILE A 120 -6.66 -4.41 -8.39
CA ILE A 120 -6.64 -5.51 -9.35
C ILE A 120 -6.37 -6.85 -8.63
N GLU A 121 -5.33 -6.90 -7.80
CA GLU A 121 -5.00 -8.09 -7.01
C GLU A 121 -6.11 -8.44 -6.02
N LEU A 122 -6.69 -7.43 -5.37
CA LEU A 122 -7.77 -7.61 -4.40
C LEU A 122 -9.03 -8.18 -5.05
N CYS A 123 -9.45 -7.66 -6.22
CA CYS A 123 -10.58 -8.21 -6.98
C CYS A 123 -10.41 -9.70 -7.25
N MET A 124 -9.24 -10.09 -7.75
CA MET A 124 -8.96 -11.49 -8.09
C MET A 124 -8.87 -12.37 -6.83
N ALA A 125 -8.31 -11.85 -5.74
CA ALA A 125 -8.25 -12.55 -4.46
C ALA A 125 -9.64 -12.77 -3.85
N VAL A 126 -10.48 -11.73 -3.84
CA VAL A 126 -11.88 -11.80 -3.38
C VAL A 126 -12.66 -12.81 -4.21
N ARG A 127 -12.55 -12.74 -5.54
CA ARG A 127 -13.23 -13.67 -6.45
C ARG A 127 -12.84 -15.12 -6.22
N HIS A 128 -11.55 -15.37 -5.97
CA HIS A 128 -11.06 -16.70 -5.62
C HIS A 128 -11.63 -17.20 -4.29
N ARG A 129 -11.60 -16.34 -3.26
CA ARG A 129 -12.05 -16.69 -1.90
C ARG A 129 -13.55 -16.89 -1.80
N LEU A 130 -14.31 -16.12 -2.57
CA LEU A 130 -15.78 -16.09 -2.57
C LEU A 130 -16.34 -16.44 -3.95
N PRO A 131 -16.32 -17.72 -4.36
CA PRO A 131 -16.69 -18.12 -5.70
C PRO A 131 -18.17 -17.90 -6.06
N LYS A 132 -19.04 -17.73 -5.07
CA LYS A 132 -20.46 -17.41 -5.26
C LYS A 132 -20.74 -15.91 -5.33
N ALA A 133 -19.79 -15.05 -4.93
CA ALA A 133 -19.96 -13.62 -4.94
C ALA A 133 -19.85 -13.07 -6.37
N SER A 134 -20.56 -12.00 -6.68
CA SER A 134 -20.24 -11.15 -7.83
C SER A 134 -19.17 -10.14 -7.44
N VAL A 135 -18.17 -9.93 -8.28
CA VAL A 135 -17.08 -8.99 -8.03
C VAL A 135 -16.97 -8.03 -9.20
N THR A 136 -17.03 -6.74 -8.92
CA THR A 136 -16.88 -5.66 -9.88
C THR A 136 -15.66 -4.81 -9.51
N LEU A 137 -14.80 -4.50 -10.48
CA LEU A 137 -13.72 -3.53 -10.35
C LEU A 137 -14.19 -2.19 -10.94
N ILE A 138 -14.24 -1.15 -10.12
CA ILE A 138 -14.54 0.22 -10.56
C ILE A 138 -13.22 0.96 -10.70
N ASN A 139 -12.84 1.24 -11.96
CA ASN A 139 -11.60 1.92 -12.32
C ASN A 139 -11.91 3.36 -12.74
N GLY A 140 -11.54 4.33 -11.92
CA GLY A 140 -11.82 5.74 -12.14
C GLY A 140 -11.01 6.40 -13.28
N SER A 141 -10.43 5.62 -14.17
CA SER A 141 -9.75 6.09 -15.38
C SER A 141 -10.18 5.27 -16.61
N SER A 142 -9.95 5.83 -17.80
CA SER A 142 -10.28 5.18 -19.07
C SER A 142 -9.43 3.94 -19.36
N GLU A 143 -8.29 3.78 -18.69
CA GLU A 143 -7.40 2.65 -18.87
C GLU A 143 -7.18 1.87 -17.59
N LEU A 144 -7.32 0.55 -17.69
CA LEU A 144 -6.99 -0.37 -16.60
C LEU A 144 -5.47 -0.59 -16.52
N ALA A 145 -4.91 -0.58 -15.30
CA ALA A 145 -3.49 -0.79 -15.07
C ALA A 145 -2.59 0.17 -15.88
N ALA A 146 -2.97 1.44 -16.02
CA ALA A 146 -2.33 2.43 -16.90
C ALA A 146 -0.81 2.58 -16.69
N ASN A 147 -0.31 2.32 -15.46
CA ASN A 147 1.12 2.40 -15.13
C ASN A 147 1.94 1.18 -15.58
N TYR A 148 1.32 0.21 -16.26
CA TYR A 148 1.99 -1.00 -16.74
C TYR A 148 2.13 -1.00 -18.27
N PRO A 149 3.16 -1.68 -18.81
CA PRO A 149 3.29 -1.89 -20.25
C PRO A 149 2.05 -2.56 -20.86
N GLU A 150 1.76 -2.27 -22.13
CA GLU A 150 0.57 -2.75 -22.83
C GLU A 150 0.37 -4.26 -22.70
N ARG A 151 1.44 -5.05 -22.84
CA ARG A 151 1.36 -6.52 -22.68
C ARG A 151 0.88 -6.96 -21.31
N VAL A 152 1.23 -6.22 -20.25
CA VAL A 152 0.79 -6.49 -18.88
C VAL A 152 -0.67 -6.08 -18.72
N ARG A 153 -1.08 -4.93 -19.27
CA ARG A 153 -2.49 -4.47 -19.27
C ARG A 153 -3.41 -5.49 -19.92
N GLN A 154 -3.01 -6.02 -21.09
CA GLN A 154 -3.75 -7.08 -21.78
C GLN A 154 -3.86 -8.35 -20.93
N ARG A 155 -2.77 -8.80 -20.29
CA ARG A 155 -2.78 -9.97 -19.41
C ARG A 155 -3.68 -9.77 -18.20
N VAL A 156 -3.65 -8.57 -17.59
CA VAL A 156 -4.54 -8.21 -16.46
C VAL A 156 -6.00 -8.25 -16.90
N SER A 157 -6.34 -7.63 -18.04
CA SER A 157 -7.70 -7.64 -18.60
C SER A 157 -8.20 -9.07 -18.87
N GLN A 158 -7.35 -9.89 -19.48
CA GLN A 158 -7.68 -11.31 -19.74
C GLN A 158 -7.86 -12.08 -18.41
N ALA A 159 -7.00 -11.85 -17.41
CA ALA A 159 -7.08 -12.52 -16.12
C ALA A 159 -8.37 -12.17 -15.35
N LEU A 160 -8.78 -10.89 -15.36
CA LEU A 160 -10.04 -10.43 -14.76
C LEU A 160 -11.25 -11.04 -15.50
N LYS A 161 -11.25 -10.98 -16.84
CA LYS A 161 -12.32 -11.56 -17.67
C LYS A 161 -12.45 -13.07 -17.46
N ALA A 162 -11.35 -13.81 -17.44
CA ALA A 162 -11.35 -15.26 -17.23
C ALA A 162 -11.92 -15.67 -15.85
N ARG A 163 -11.90 -14.76 -14.87
CA ARG A 163 -12.46 -14.96 -13.53
C ARG A 163 -13.87 -14.40 -13.37
N GLY A 164 -14.48 -13.92 -14.44
CA GLY A 164 -15.83 -13.35 -14.41
C GLY A 164 -15.93 -12.06 -13.61
N ILE A 165 -14.85 -11.29 -13.52
CA ILE A 165 -14.84 -9.99 -12.85
C ILE A 165 -15.26 -8.93 -13.88
N VAL A 166 -16.30 -8.17 -13.54
CA VAL A 166 -16.76 -7.04 -14.35
C VAL A 166 -15.83 -5.85 -14.08
N VAL A 167 -15.41 -5.16 -15.14
CA VAL A 167 -14.59 -3.94 -15.03
C VAL A 167 -15.39 -2.77 -15.56
N LEU A 168 -15.60 -1.75 -14.71
CA LEU A 168 -16.23 -0.50 -15.09
C LEU A 168 -15.14 0.56 -15.20
N LEU A 169 -14.97 1.14 -16.39
CA LEU A 169 -13.99 2.20 -16.68
C LEU A 169 -14.63 3.57 -16.43
N GLU A 170 -15.11 3.75 -15.23
CA GLU A 170 -15.81 4.94 -14.78
C GLU A 170 -15.56 5.16 -13.29
N ARG A 171 -15.64 6.39 -12.82
CA ARG A 171 -15.44 6.72 -11.42
C ARG A 171 -16.71 6.49 -10.60
N ALA A 172 -16.56 5.97 -9.38
CA ALA A 172 -17.63 6.00 -8.39
C ALA A 172 -17.79 7.43 -7.87
N SER A 173 -19.03 7.92 -7.80
CA SER A 173 -19.38 9.27 -7.35
C SER A 173 -20.04 9.30 -5.98
N HIS A 174 -20.72 8.22 -5.58
CA HIS A 174 -21.42 8.13 -4.29
C HIS A 174 -21.52 6.69 -3.84
N ILE A 175 -21.55 6.46 -2.52
CA ILE A 175 -21.83 5.16 -1.91
C ILE A 175 -22.96 5.32 -0.91
N GLN A 176 -23.93 4.44 -0.98
CA GLN A 176 -24.98 4.31 0.03
C GLN A 176 -25.21 2.83 0.40
N ALA A 177 -26.04 2.57 1.37
CA ALA A 177 -26.32 1.21 1.80
C ALA A 177 -26.87 0.39 0.63
N GLY A 178 -26.16 -0.67 0.25
CA GLY A 178 -26.53 -1.59 -0.82
C GLY A 178 -26.23 -1.13 -2.25
N GLU A 179 -25.61 0.06 -2.46
CA GLU A 179 -25.44 0.61 -3.80
C GLU A 179 -24.20 1.52 -3.92
N VAL A 180 -23.59 1.49 -5.11
CA VAL A 180 -22.57 2.46 -5.56
C VAL A 180 -23.09 3.17 -6.80
N THR A 181 -23.07 4.50 -6.80
CA THR A 181 -23.42 5.36 -7.94
C THR A 181 -22.16 5.73 -8.70
N LEU A 182 -22.22 5.75 -10.03
CA LEU A 182 -21.15 6.15 -10.93
C LEU A 182 -21.30 7.61 -11.39
N GLU A 183 -20.27 8.18 -12.00
CA GLU A 183 -20.32 9.58 -12.51
C GLU A 183 -21.41 9.78 -13.59
N SER A 184 -21.73 8.76 -14.38
CA SER A 184 -22.84 8.79 -15.35
C SER A 184 -24.23 8.84 -14.72
N GLY A 185 -24.34 8.65 -13.40
CA GLY A 185 -25.59 8.46 -12.69
C GLY A 185 -26.09 7.00 -12.66
N ALA A 186 -25.40 6.08 -13.36
CA ALA A 186 -25.73 4.65 -13.27
C ALA A 186 -25.44 4.13 -11.85
N THR A 187 -26.24 3.16 -11.41
CA THR A 187 -26.14 2.55 -10.09
C THR A 187 -25.76 1.09 -10.17
N LEU A 188 -24.90 0.66 -9.29
CA LEU A 188 -24.44 -0.70 -9.12
C LEU A 188 -24.87 -1.23 -7.74
N ALA A 189 -25.69 -2.26 -7.73
CA ALA A 189 -26.03 -2.94 -6.48
C ALA A 189 -24.79 -3.56 -5.85
N CYS A 190 -24.47 -3.18 -4.60
CA CYS A 190 -23.23 -3.53 -3.92
C CYS A 190 -23.47 -3.68 -2.41
N ASP A 191 -23.21 -4.87 -1.89
CA ASP A 191 -23.36 -5.15 -0.44
C ASP A 191 -22.12 -4.73 0.34
N MET A 192 -20.93 -4.76 -0.30
CA MET A 192 -19.65 -4.42 0.34
C MET A 192 -18.71 -3.72 -0.67
N PRO A 193 -18.62 -2.39 -0.62
CA PRO A 193 -17.61 -1.64 -1.36
C PRO A 193 -16.25 -1.71 -0.65
N LEU A 194 -15.21 -2.20 -1.34
CA LEU A 194 -13.82 -2.23 -0.88
C LEU A 194 -13.09 -1.01 -1.45
N ILE A 195 -12.59 -0.15 -0.58
CA ILE A 195 -11.92 1.09 -0.98
C ILE A 195 -10.43 0.83 -1.15
N ALA A 196 -9.99 0.69 -2.40
CA ALA A 196 -8.59 0.47 -2.79
C ALA A 196 -8.02 1.65 -3.59
N THR A 197 -8.51 2.86 -3.30
CA THR A 197 -8.06 4.10 -3.96
C THR A 197 -6.63 4.46 -3.59
N SER A 198 -6.05 5.44 -4.32
CA SER A 198 -4.68 5.90 -4.15
C SER A 198 -4.37 6.27 -2.69
N ALA A 199 -3.18 5.88 -2.26
CA ALA A 199 -2.63 6.28 -0.99
C ALA A 199 -2.24 7.77 -1.02
N GLN A 200 -2.33 8.43 0.13
CA GLN A 200 -2.11 9.85 0.33
C GLN A 200 -0.99 10.08 1.35
N ALA A 201 -0.38 11.24 1.30
CA ALA A 201 0.57 11.65 2.33
C ALA A 201 -0.15 11.81 3.69
N PRO A 202 0.49 11.41 4.81
CA PRO A 202 -0.04 11.68 6.14
C PRO A 202 -0.30 13.17 6.35
N ALA A 203 -1.47 13.52 6.88
CA ALA A 203 -1.89 14.93 7.03
C ALA A 203 -0.96 15.73 7.93
N TRP A 204 -0.34 15.11 8.93
CA TRP A 204 0.59 15.76 9.86
C TRP A 204 1.87 16.27 9.19
N LEU A 205 2.18 15.83 7.96
CA LEU A 205 3.32 16.36 7.21
C LEU A 205 3.12 17.80 6.77
N GLN A 206 1.90 18.24 6.54
CA GLN A 206 1.61 19.59 6.02
C GLN A 206 2.08 20.71 6.94
N SER A 207 2.08 20.48 8.24
CA SER A 207 2.53 21.44 9.26
C SER A 207 3.91 21.13 9.81
N SER A 208 4.63 20.16 9.23
CA SER A 208 5.90 19.66 9.77
C SER A 208 7.10 20.61 9.62
N GLY A 209 7.03 21.57 8.69
CA GLY A 209 8.17 22.41 8.30
C GLY A 209 9.13 21.74 7.31
N LEU A 210 8.86 20.47 6.92
CA LEU A 210 9.67 19.77 5.91
C LEU A 210 9.35 20.26 4.50
N ALA A 211 10.35 20.19 3.61
CA ALA A 211 10.10 20.28 2.17
C ALA A 211 9.26 19.08 1.72
N LEU A 212 8.13 19.36 1.06
CA LEU A 212 7.21 18.36 0.55
C LEU A 212 7.10 18.46 -0.98
N ASP A 213 6.74 17.36 -1.63
CA ASP A 213 6.35 17.39 -3.04
C ASP A 213 4.92 17.95 -3.22
N GLU A 214 4.48 18.10 -4.47
CA GLU A 214 3.15 18.64 -4.82
C GLU A 214 1.99 17.79 -4.25
N GLN A 215 2.24 16.54 -3.89
CA GLN A 215 1.26 15.62 -3.32
C GLN A 215 1.31 15.57 -1.78
N GLY A 216 2.25 16.32 -1.17
CA GLY A 216 2.42 16.42 0.28
C GLY A 216 3.32 15.33 0.91
N PHE A 217 4.06 14.55 0.11
CA PHE A 217 5.02 13.60 0.60
C PHE A 217 6.39 14.28 0.86
N ILE A 218 7.18 13.69 1.75
CA ILE A 218 8.47 14.26 2.13
C ILE A 218 9.41 14.26 0.91
N ALA A 219 9.87 15.45 0.50
CA ALA A 219 10.91 15.57 -0.51
C ALA A 219 12.25 15.10 0.07
N VAL A 220 12.98 14.26 -0.65
CA VAL A 220 14.30 13.79 -0.26
C VAL A 220 15.29 13.84 -1.42
N ASP A 221 16.57 14.04 -1.10
CA ASP A 221 17.69 14.02 -2.02
C ASP A 221 18.16 12.59 -2.36
N ALA A 222 19.28 12.49 -3.10
CA ALA A 222 19.89 11.22 -3.46
C ALA A 222 20.35 10.38 -2.26
N PHE A 223 20.54 10.98 -1.11
CA PHE A 223 20.96 10.34 0.13
C PHE A 223 19.77 9.95 1.03
N GLN A 224 18.54 10.16 0.56
CA GLN A 224 17.29 9.97 1.31
C GLN A 224 17.13 10.98 2.46
N ARG A 225 17.82 12.11 2.39
CA ARG A 225 17.81 13.18 3.37
C ARG A 225 16.88 14.30 2.91
N SER A 226 16.19 14.93 3.86
CA SER A 226 15.37 16.13 3.59
C SER A 226 16.27 17.29 3.13
N PRO A 227 15.94 17.99 2.03
CA PRO A 227 16.69 19.15 1.58
C PRO A 227 16.49 20.36 2.50
N SER A 228 15.45 20.40 3.33
CA SER A 228 15.18 21.49 4.27
C SER A 228 15.77 21.26 5.68
N HIS A 229 16.08 19.99 6.04
CA HIS A 229 16.55 19.65 7.38
C HIS A 229 17.58 18.51 7.29
N ASP A 230 18.82 18.83 7.57
CA ASP A 230 19.98 17.93 7.39
C ASP A 230 19.99 16.69 8.32
N ARG A 231 19.23 16.73 9.40
CA ARG A 231 19.11 15.63 10.40
C ARG A 231 17.86 14.78 10.23
N ILE A 232 17.09 15.00 9.15
CA ILE A 232 15.86 14.26 8.88
C ILE A 232 16.00 13.48 7.58
N PHE A 233 15.77 12.18 7.68
CA PHE A 233 15.77 11.23 6.55
C PHE A 233 14.38 10.66 6.37
N ALA A 234 14.04 10.29 5.13
CA ALA A 234 12.80 9.57 4.87
C ALA A 234 13.00 8.55 3.75
N ALA A 235 12.30 7.42 3.86
CA ALA A 235 12.36 6.35 2.86
C ALA A 235 10.98 5.67 2.67
N GLY A 236 10.85 4.95 1.58
CA GLY A 236 9.62 4.24 1.22
C GLY A 236 8.53 5.19 0.72
N ASP A 237 7.29 4.71 0.80
CA ASP A 237 6.15 5.38 0.15
C ASP A 237 5.73 6.71 0.80
N VAL A 238 6.33 7.11 1.93
CA VAL A 238 6.11 8.41 2.59
C VAL A 238 6.95 9.52 1.96
N SER A 239 7.95 9.18 1.15
CA SER A 239 8.90 10.11 0.56
C SER A 239 8.90 10.09 -0.96
N THR A 240 9.38 11.19 -1.55
CA THR A 240 9.62 11.35 -3.00
C THR A 240 11.05 11.79 -3.24
N ARG A 241 11.81 11.00 -4.00
CA ARG A 241 13.14 11.36 -4.49
C ARG A 241 13.01 12.46 -5.53
N MET A 242 13.60 13.63 -5.26
CA MET A 242 13.48 14.79 -6.14
C MET A 242 14.37 14.69 -7.39
N ASP A 243 15.50 14.01 -7.26
CA ASP A 243 16.43 13.77 -8.38
C ASP A 243 15.98 12.62 -9.30
N GLN A 244 15.27 11.65 -8.76
CA GLN A 244 14.79 10.48 -9.50
C GLN A 244 13.44 10.01 -8.92
N PRO A 245 12.32 10.61 -9.31
CA PRO A 245 10.99 10.18 -8.84
C PRO A 245 10.74 8.71 -9.17
N LEU A 246 10.30 7.94 -8.16
CA LEU A 246 10.04 6.51 -8.26
C LEU A 246 8.57 6.23 -7.99
N PRO A 247 7.99 5.18 -8.61
CA PRO A 247 6.66 4.71 -8.25
C PRO A 247 6.61 4.29 -6.77
N ARG A 248 5.55 4.67 -6.07
CA ARG A 248 5.30 4.20 -4.70
C ARG A 248 4.90 2.73 -4.74
N SER A 249 5.84 1.87 -4.37
CA SER A 249 5.61 0.43 -4.30
C SER A 249 6.51 -0.23 -3.28
N GLY A 250 6.03 -1.32 -2.69
CA GLY A 250 6.78 -2.08 -1.69
C GLY A 250 8.15 -2.55 -2.16
N VAL A 251 8.34 -2.76 -3.46
CA VAL A 251 9.65 -3.17 -4.03
C VAL A 251 10.69 -2.07 -3.85
N TYR A 252 10.34 -0.81 -4.15
CA TYR A 252 11.26 0.31 -3.95
C TYR A 252 11.44 0.62 -2.46
N ALA A 253 10.36 0.56 -1.66
CA ALA A 253 10.42 0.79 -0.22
C ALA A 253 11.37 -0.19 0.49
N VAL A 254 11.28 -1.50 0.19
CA VAL A 254 12.16 -2.51 0.76
C VAL A 254 13.63 -2.29 0.35
N ARG A 255 13.89 -1.86 -0.87
CA ARG A 255 15.25 -1.60 -1.38
C ARG A 255 15.84 -0.30 -0.84
N ALA A 256 15.01 0.65 -0.45
CA ALA A 256 15.45 1.90 0.16
C ALA A 256 15.98 1.72 1.60
N GLY A 257 15.50 0.72 2.33
CA GLY A 257 15.87 0.48 3.73
C GLY A 257 17.38 0.27 3.96
N PRO A 258 18.07 -0.64 3.27
CA PRO A 258 19.52 -0.83 3.44
C PRO A 258 20.33 0.44 3.13
N ALA A 259 19.97 1.20 2.09
CA ALA A 259 20.63 2.44 1.75
C ALA A 259 20.43 3.51 2.83
N LEU A 260 19.20 3.60 3.37
CA LEU A 260 18.90 4.49 4.50
C LEU A 260 19.75 4.14 5.73
N LEU A 261 19.86 2.85 6.07
CA LEU A 261 20.69 2.40 7.18
C LEU A 261 22.15 2.79 6.97
N THR A 262 22.70 2.56 5.77
CA THR A 262 24.07 2.94 5.42
C THR A 262 24.29 4.44 5.61
N ASN A 263 23.38 5.27 5.12
CA ASN A 263 23.49 6.72 5.18
C ASN A 263 23.32 7.26 6.61
N LEU A 264 22.39 6.73 7.40
CA LEU A 264 22.24 7.09 8.81
C LEU A 264 23.50 6.72 9.61
N THR A 265 24.04 5.51 9.41
CA THR A 265 25.28 5.09 10.09
C THR A 265 26.46 5.98 9.70
N ALA A 266 26.58 6.35 8.42
CA ALA A 266 27.65 7.22 7.93
C ALA A 266 27.60 8.60 8.60
N VAL A 267 26.43 9.27 8.59
CA VAL A 267 26.30 10.62 9.18
C VAL A 267 26.48 10.63 10.69
N LEU A 268 26.06 9.57 11.40
CA LEU A 268 26.30 9.42 12.83
C LEU A 268 27.78 9.24 13.16
N ALA A 269 28.55 8.63 12.25
CA ALA A 269 29.99 8.48 12.37
C ALA A 269 30.80 9.69 11.84
N GLY A 270 30.12 10.77 11.40
CA GLY A 270 30.78 11.93 10.78
C GLY A 270 31.34 11.66 9.40
N VAL A 271 30.89 10.60 8.73
CA VAL A 271 31.31 10.22 7.36
C VAL A 271 30.27 10.70 6.35
N PRO A 272 30.70 11.20 5.17
CA PRO A 272 29.75 11.59 4.14
C PRO A 272 28.83 10.43 3.70
N PRO A 273 27.51 10.68 3.53
CA PRO A 273 26.59 9.67 3.01
C PRO A 273 26.86 9.37 1.52
N VAL A 274 26.38 8.23 1.03
CA VAL A 274 26.50 7.80 -0.35
C VAL A 274 25.15 7.83 -1.07
N PRO A 275 25.11 8.20 -2.38
CA PRO A 275 23.86 8.23 -3.13
C PRO A 275 23.20 6.85 -3.19
N HIS A 276 21.92 6.78 -2.86
CA HIS A 276 21.11 5.59 -3.13
C HIS A 276 20.79 5.50 -4.62
N LEU A 277 21.24 4.45 -5.27
CA LEU A 277 20.99 4.19 -6.68
C LEU A 277 19.88 3.14 -6.81
N PRO A 278 18.61 3.55 -6.98
CA PRO A 278 17.53 2.60 -7.16
C PRO A 278 17.66 1.87 -8.50
N PRO A 279 17.24 0.59 -8.58
CA PRO A 279 17.32 -0.15 -9.82
C PRO A 279 16.41 0.48 -10.89
N LYS A 280 16.92 0.55 -12.12
CA LYS A 280 16.18 1.08 -13.27
C LYS A 280 14.88 0.31 -13.55
N ASN A 281 14.94 -1.02 -13.38
CA ASN A 281 13.78 -1.90 -13.52
C ASN A 281 13.59 -2.72 -12.25
N THR A 282 12.34 -2.90 -11.85
CA THR A 282 11.95 -3.77 -10.73
C THR A 282 11.08 -4.90 -11.20
N LEU A 283 11.22 -6.06 -10.55
CA LEU A 283 10.30 -7.18 -10.73
C LEU A 283 9.02 -6.88 -9.95
N ASN A 284 7.91 -6.71 -10.67
CA ASN A 284 6.59 -6.61 -10.07
C ASN A 284 5.81 -7.89 -10.34
N LEU A 285 5.14 -8.41 -9.32
CA LEU A 285 4.41 -9.67 -9.36
C LEU A 285 2.97 -9.43 -8.89
N LEU A 286 2.03 -9.43 -9.84
CA LEU A 286 0.60 -9.25 -9.58
C LEU A 286 -0.05 -10.62 -9.35
N SER A 287 -0.57 -10.86 -8.15
CA SER A 287 -1.31 -12.07 -7.81
C SER A 287 -2.68 -12.08 -8.48
N CYS A 288 -3.07 -13.20 -9.04
CA CYS A 288 -4.38 -13.39 -9.66
C CYS A 288 -5.38 -14.17 -8.76
N GLY A 289 -5.06 -14.38 -7.51
CA GLY A 289 -5.94 -15.00 -6.51
C GLY A 289 -5.85 -16.52 -6.42
N ASP A 290 -5.62 -17.23 -7.52
CA ASP A 290 -5.73 -18.70 -7.68
C ASP A 290 -4.38 -19.39 -7.93
N HIS A 291 -3.35 -19.14 -7.15
CA HIS A 291 -1.99 -19.65 -7.40
C HIS A 291 -1.48 -19.34 -8.82
N TYR A 292 -1.86 -18.19 -9.32
CA TYR A 292 -1.47 -17.67 -10.63
C TYR A 292 -1.04 -16.21 -10.46
N ALA A 293 -0.02 -15.77 -11.18
CA ALA A 293 0.44 -14.38 -11.12
C ALA A 293 0.94 -13.91 -12.49
N ILE A 294 0.99 -12.59 -12.63
CA ILE A 294 1.56 -11.87 -13.77
C ILE A 294 2.82 -11.16 -13.29
N ALA A 295 3.95 -11.42 -13.94
CA ALA A 295 5.22 -10.75 -13.71
C ALA A 295 5.47 -9.67 -14.75
N THR A 296 6.13 -8.58 -14.33
CA THR A 296 6.71 -7.59 -15.24
C THR A 296 8.07 -7.15 -14.75
N TRP A 297 9.02 -7.00 -15.69
CA TRP A 297 10.35 -6.47 -15.46
C TRP A 297 10.78 -5.64 -16.68
N GLY A 298 10.74 -4.32 -16.55
CA GLY A 298 10.85 -3.45 -17.72
C GLY A 298 9.77 -3.81 -18.75
N ASP A 299 10.17 -4.06 -19.99
CA ASP A 299 9.27 -4.43 -21.09
C ASP A 299 8.91 -5.93 -21.12
N TYR A 300 9.57 -6.73 -20.30
CA TYR A 300 9.31 -8.18 -20.25
C TYR A 300 8.13 -8.47 -19.33
N SER A 301 7.32 -9.43 -19.75
CA SER A 301 6.23 -9.94 -18.91
C SER A 301 6.06 -11.44 -19.08
N ALA A 302 5.74 -12.10 -17.98
CA ALA A 302 5.44 -13.52 -17.90
C ALA A 302 4.17 -13.72 -17.07
N GLN A 303 3.57 -14.89 -17.17
CA GLN A 303 2.43 -15.24 -16.33
C GLN A 303 2.37 -16.75 -16.12
N GLY A 304 1.72 -17.17 -15.04
CA GLY A 304 1.53 -18.58 -14.78
C GLY A 304 1.62 -18.94 -13.31
N ARG A 305 1.44 -20.24 -13.03
CA ARG A 305 1.58 -20.78 -11.67
C ARG A 305 3.01 -20.66 -11.15
N TRP A 306 4.02 -20.83 -12.00
CA TRP A 306 5.42 -20.68 -11.63
C TRP A 306 5.75 -19.24 -11.19
N VAL A 307 5.10 -18.23 -11.77
CA VAL A 307 5.25 -16.83 -11.35
C VAL A 307 4.66 -16.63 -9.95
N TRP A 308 3.54 -17.30 -9.66
CA TRP A 308 2.97 -17.27 -8.31
C TRP A 308 3.88 -17.97 -7.29
N TRP A 309 4.48 -19.12 -7.64
CA TRP A 309 5.45 -19.78 -6.79
C TRP A 309 6.68 -18.90 -6.49
N LEU A 310 7.16 -18.18 -7.51
CA LEU A 310 8.24 -17.21 -7.34
C LEU A 310 7.83 -16.09 -6.37
N LYS A 311 6.62 -15.54 -6.54
CA LYS A 311 6.07 -14.51 -5.64
C LYS A 311 5.98 -15.03 -4.20
N ASP A 312 5.38 -16.20 -4.01
CA ASP A 312 5.22 -16.83 -2.69
C ASP A 312 6.58 -17.04 -2.00
N TRP A 313 7.56 -17.54 -2.75
CA TRP A 313 8.92 -17.73 -2.24
C TRP A 313 9.59 -16.42 -1.81
N ILE A 314 9.45 -15.35 -2.60
CA ILE A 314 9.98 -14.02 -2.29
C ILE A 314 9.29 -13.46 -1.04
N ASP A 315 7.95 -13.47 -1.01
CA ASP A 315 7.16 -12.89 0.07
C ASP A 315 7.41 -13.62 1.40
N ARG A 316 7.38 -14.95 1.40
CA ARG A 316 7.69 -15.77 2.60
C ARG A 316 9.15 -15.64 3.03
N GLY A 317 10.07 -15.57 2.07
CA GLY A 317 11.49 -15.35 2.34
C GLY A 317 11.75 -14.00 3.00
N PHE A 318 11.01 -12.96 2.61
CA PHE A 318 11.08 -11.65 3.25
C PHE A 318 10.58 -11.70 4.71
N ILE A 319 9.39 -12.26 4.95
CA ILE A 319 8.87 -12.40 6.32
C ILE A 319 9.84 -13.23 7.18
N LYS A 320 10.31 -14.39 6.67
CA LYS A 320 11.24 -15.24 7.41
C LYS A 320 12.53 -14.54 7.81
N ARG A 321 13.05 -13.65 6.97
CA ARG A 321 14.26 -12.86 7.26
C ARG A 321 14.09 -11.97 8.49
N TYR A 322 12.89 -11.45 8.72
CA TYR A 322 12.57 -10.54 9.82
C TYR A 322 11.73 -11.19 10.93
N SER A 323 11.49 -12.48 10.85
CA SER A 323 10.92 -13.27 11.95
C SER A 323 12.06 -13.93 12.70
N ARG A 324 12.28 -13.53 13.93
CA ARG A 324 13.19 -14.27 14.82
C ARG A 324 12.47 -15.56 15.26
N PRO A 325 13.17 -16.70 15.42
CA PRO A 325 12.62 -17.92 15.99
C PRO A 325 12.20 -17.73 17.44
#